data_e496db3f8787fcdd942b6403526e9a42
#
_entry.id   e496db3f8787fcdd942b6403526e9a42
#
_cell.length_a   1.000
_cell.length_b   1.000
_cell.length_c   1.000
_cell.angle_alpha   90.00
_cell.angle_beta   90.00
_cell.angle_gamma   90.00
#
_symmetry.space_group_name_H-M   'P 1'
#
loop_
_entity.id
_entity.type
_entity.pdbx_description
1 polymer ?
#
loop_
_entity_poly.entity_id
_entity_poly.type
_entity_poly.pdbx_seq_one_letter_code
_entity_poly.pdbx_strand_id
1 'polypeptide(L)'
;MSLWSRRIIVFGLGILALGGPAGADMTKPAPVAPSTPAGSTAEDEFNRGLRARAAQDYESAAAAFRRAVALRPTYAEAWNGLGYALRQQGKYPESLQAYHEALRLRPDFPEALEYLGETYVKLGRLDDARRTLDRLEPLDAARARELSEAIDKGR
;
A
#
# COMPACT_ATOMS: atom_id res chain seq x y z
N MET A 1 -27.63 54.13 -25.15
CA MET A 1 -27.50 55.39 -24.40
C MET A 1 -26.57 55.09 -23.26
N SER A 2 -25.34 55.47 -23.41
CA SER A 2 -24.60 56.62 -22.86
C SER A 2 -24.29 56.41 -21.38
N LEU A 3 -23.16 56.62 -20.85
CA LEU A 3 -21.90 57.34 -21.11
C LEU A 3 -20.97 57.04 -19.92
N TRP A 4 -19.72 56.75 -20.15
CA TRP A 4 -18.54 57.49 -19.73
C TRP A 4 -18.41 57.88 -18.25
N SER A 5 -17.33 57.46 -17.59
CA SER A 5 -16.33 58.44 -17.13
C SER A 5 -15.07 57.78 -16.64
N ARG A 6 -14.05 58.13 -17.31
CA ARG A 6 -12.60 58.12 -16.93
C ARG A 6 -12.35 58.94 -15.65
N ARG A 7 -11.35 58.58 -14.91
CA ARG A 7 -10.35 59.46 -14.27
C ARG A 7 -9.40 58.61 -13.43
N ILE A 8 -8.21 58.58 -13.76
CA ILE A 8 -7.01 59.41 -13.60
C ILE A 8 -6.14 58.87 -12.45
N ILE A 9 -5.01 58.48 -12.87
CA ILE A 9 -3.69 58.21 -12.28
C ILE A 9 -3.35 59.20 -11.13
N VAL A 10 -2.86 58.66 -10.01
CA VAL A 10 -1.94 59.37 -9.14
C VAL A 10 -0.74 58.48 -8.85
N PHE A 11 0.40 58.94 -9.34
CA PHE A 11 1.72 58.47 -8.95
C PHE A 11 1.94 58.82 -7.46
N GLY A 12 2.24 57.83 -6.66
CA GLY A 12 2.79 57.97 -5.33
C GLY A 12 4.10 57.22 -5.23
N LEU A 13 5.16 57.92 -5.39
CA LEU A 13 6.53 57.48 -5.10
C LEU A 13 6.68 57.36 -3.59
N GLY A 14 7.22 56.26 -3.11
CA GLY A 14 7.72 56.27 -1.75
C GLY A 14 7.93 54.93 -1.07
N ILE A 15 9.21 54.66 -0.92
CA ILE A 15 9.86 53.93 0.16
C ILE A 15 10.11 52.46 -0.06
N LEU A 16 11.36 52.24 -0.48
CA LEU A 16 12.15 51.06 -0.35
C LEU A 16 12.16 50.59 1.12
N ALA A 17 11.44 49.49 1.45
CA ALA A 17 11.68 48.73 2.67
C ALA A 17 12.31 47.40 2.24
N LEU A 18 13.60 47.30 2.49
CA LEU A 18 14.37 46.08 2.47
C LEU A 18 13.86 45.17 3.60
N GLY A 19 12.80 44.42 3.30
CA GLY A 19 12.39 43.27 4.10
C GLY A 19 13.13 42.06 3.57
N GLY A 20 14.12 41.57 4.30
CA GLY A 20 14.82 40.33 4.01
C GLY A 20 13.88 39.13 3.96
N PRO A 21 14.25 38.05 3.27
CA PRO A 21 13.44 36.87 3.21
C PRO A 21 13.26 36.32 4.62
N ALA A 22 11.98 36.25 5.05
CA ALA A 22 11.60 35.56 6.28
C ALA A 22 12.21 34.16 6.23
N GLY A 23 12.98 33.85 7.28
CA GLY A 23 13.69 32.59 7.39
C GLY A 23 12.77 31.42 7.17
N ALA A 24 13.10 30.61 6.21
CA ALA A 24 12.56 29.25 6.13
C ALA A 24 12.89 28.58 7.46
N ASP A 25 11.85 28.17 8.16
CA ASP A 25 11.99 27.37 9.38
C ASP A 25 12.63 26.03 9.01
N MET A 26 13.95 25.97 9.12
CA MET A 26 14.76 24.77 8.85
C MET A 26 14.71 23.75 10.00
N THR A 27 13.76 23.88 10.93
CA THR A 27 13.68 23.00 12.11
C THR A 27 12.70 21.85 11.96
N LYS A 28 12.00 21.75 10.84
CA LYS A 28 11.17 20.55 10.60
C LYS A 28 12.00 19.54 9.82
N PRO A 29 12.50 18.45 10.46
CA PRO A 29 13.16 17.40 9.72
C PRO A 29 12.20 16.85 8.70
N ALA A 30 12.63 16.76 7.45
CA ALA A 30 11.90 16.06 6.40
C ALA A 30 11.54 14.65 6.92
N PRO A 31 10.36 14.10 6.54
CA PRO A 31 10.02 12.73 6.91
C PRO A 31 11.16 11.83 6.43
N VAL A 32 11.90 11.29 7.39
CA VAL A 32 13.00 10.36 7.11
C VAL A 32 12.35 9.14 6.48
N ALA A 33 12.53 8.96 5.17
CA ALA A 33 12.23 7.69 4.54
C ALA A 33 12.95 6.61 5.38
N PRO A 34 12.28 5.49 5.73
CA PRO A 34 12.90 4.47 6.55
C PRO A 34 14.20 4.05 5.89
N SER A 35 15.33 4.40 6.51
CA SER A 35 16.65 4.11 5.99
C SER A 35 16.80 2.60 5.91
N THR A 36 16.89 2.08 4.68
CA THR A 36 17.34 0.71 4.46
C THR A 36 18.75 0.63 5.03
N PRO A 37 19.05 -0.30 5.94
CA PRO A 37 20.42 -0.50 6.37
C PRO A 37 21.28 -0.72 5.12
N ALA A 38 22.37 0.03 4.99
CA ALA A 38 23.27 -0.09 3.84
C ALA A 38 23.71 -1.55 3.69
N GLY A 39 23.32 -2.21 2.58
CA GLY A 39 23.69 -3.60 2.28
C GLY A 39 22.64 -4.65 2.58
N SER A 40 21.39 -4.33 3.02
CA SER A 40 20.36 -5.37 3.20
C SER A 40 19.90 -5.94 1.85
N THR A 41 19.73 -7.25 1.79
CA THR A 41 19.21 -7.96 0.63
C THR A 41 17.67 -8.04 0.67
N ALA A 42 17.05 -8.43 -0.45
CA ALA A 42 15.61 -8.67 -0.49
C ALA A 42 15.18 -9.76 0.51
N GLU A 43 16.01 -10.78 0.70
CA GLU A 43 15.80 -11.83 1.69
C GLU A 43 15.89 -11.32 3.13
N ASP A 44 16.82 -10.44 3.42
CA ASP A 44 16.95 -9.85 4.77
C ASP A 44 15.71 -9.05 5.13
N GLU A 45 15.23 -8.23 4.18
CA GLU A 45 14.01 -7.45 4.37
C GLU A 45 12.77 -8.34 4.44
N PHE A 46 12.67 -9.40 3.61
CA PHE A 46 11.61 -10.39 3.71
C PHE A 46 11.59 -11.07 5.08
N ASN A 47 12.74 -11.54 5.56
CA ASN A 47 12.86 -12.18 6.87
C ASN A 47 12.54 -11.20 8.01
N ARG A 48 12.86 -9.91 7.86
CA ARG A 48 12.44 -8.87 8.81
C ARG A 48 10.91 -8.73 8.82
N GLY A 49 10.28 -8.72 7.64
CA GLY A 49 8.84 -8.70 7.49
C GLY A 49 8.16 -9.90 8.16
N LEU A 50 8.73 -11.10 8.01
CA LEU A 50 8.21 -12.31 8.66
C LEU A 50 8.28 -12.21 10.19
N ARG A 51 9.38 -11.71 10.75
CA ARG A 51 9.51 -11.51 12.21
C ARG A 51 8.52 -10.47 12.73
N ALA A 52 8.34 -9.36 12.03
CA ALA A 52 7.38 -8.33 12.39
C ALA A 52 5.93 -8.88 12.31
N ARG A 53 5.61 -9.67 11.27
CA ARG A 53 4.32 -10.37 11.14
C ARG A 53 4.07 -11.31 12.32
N ALA A 54 5.06 -12.10 12.72
CA ALA A 54 4.95 -13.01 13.85
C ALA A 54 4.73 -12.27 15.18
N ALA A 55 5.28 -11.05 15.31
CA ALA A 55 5.04 -10.14 16.42
C ALA A 55 3.72 -9.36 16.32
N GLN A 56 2.92 -9.58 15.25
CA GLN A 56 1.71 -8.84 14.90
C GLN A 56 1.93 -7.33 14.69
N ASP A 57 3.17 -6.90 14.49
CA ASP A 57 3.51 -5.54 14.06
C ASP A 57 3.37 -5.43 12.54
N TYR A 58 2.11 -5.26 12.12
CA TYR A 58 1.77 -5.25 10.69
C TYR A 58 2.26 -3.99 9.96
N GLU A 59 2.52 -2.92 10.68
CA GLU A 59 3.10 -1.70 10.10
C GLU A 59 4.56 -1.94 9.74
N SER A 60 5.37 -2.42 10.68
CA SER A 60 6.76 -2.79 10.42
C SER A 60 6.88 -3.93 9.40
N ALA A 61 5.95 -4.90 9.42
CA ALA A 61 5.91 -5.98 8.46
C ALA A 61 5.70 -5.43 7.03
N ALA A 62 4.70 -4.57 6.83
CA ALA A 62 4.43 -3.97 5.53
C ALA A 62 5.62 -3.11 5.04
N ALA A 63 6.26 -2.36 5.94
CA ALA A 63 7.43 -1.57 5.60
C ALA A 63 8.61 -2.45 5.13
N ALA A 64 8.87 -3.56 5.81
CA ALA A 64 9.93 -4.50 5.46
C ALA A 64 9.61 -5.22 4.13
N PHE A 65 8.38 -5.72 3.93
CA PHE A 65 7.99 -6.35 2.68
C PHE A 65 8.03 -5.37 1.49
N ARG A 66 7.68 -4.08 1.67
CA ARG A 66 7.86 -3.06 0.63
C ARG A 66 9.32 -2.91 0.22
N ARG A 67 10.25 -2.93 1.16
CA ARG A 67 11.68 -2.89 0.84
C ARG A 67 12.12 -4.16 0.12
N ALA A 68 11.64 -5.33 0.55
CA ALA A 68 11.93 -6.59 -0.14
C ALA A 68 11.51 -6.57 -1.61
N VAL A 69 10.27 -6.13 -1.92
CA VAL A 69 9.79 -6.03 -3.30
C VAL A 69 10.45 -4.90 -4.09
N ALA A 70 10.90 -3.83 -3.43
CA ALA A 70 11.69 -2.78 -4.08
C ALA A 70 13.07 -3.29 -4.51
N LEU A 71 13.71 -4.13 -3.67
CA LEU A 71 15.00 -4.76 -3.97
C LEU A 71 14.86 -5.90 -4.99
N ARG A 72 13.75 -6.66 -4.94
CA ARG A 72 13.45 -7.74 -5.89
C ARG A 72 11.96 -7.69 -6.29
N PRO A 73 11.62 -6.99 -7.37
CA PRO A 73 10.22 -6.88 -7.83
C PRO A 73 9.56 -8.21 -8.22
N THR A 74 10.35 -9.26 -8.49
CA THR A 74 9.87 -10.60 -8.84
C THR A 74 9.70 -11.53 -7.63
N TYR A 75 9.73 -11.01 -6.41
CA TYR A 75 9.63 -11.80 -5.19
C TYR A 75 8.17 -12.03 -4.80
N ALA A 76 7.54 -13.06 -5.35
CA ALA A 76 6.11 -13.36 -5.14
C ALA A 76 5.73 -13.51 -3.66
N GLU A 77 6.57 -14.16 -2.85
CA GLU A 77 6.34 -14.33 -1.41
C GLU A 77 6.36 -13.01 -0.64
N ALA A 78 7.21 -12.08 -1.03
CA ALA A 78 7.26 -10.77 -0.41
C ALA A 78 6.02 -9.93 -0.78
N TRP A 79 5.53 -10.03 -2.02
CA TRP A 79 4.26 -9.44 -2.43
C TRP A 79 3.07 -10.03 -1.64
N ASN A 80 3.03 -11.35 -1.46
CA ASN A 80 2.02 -12.01 -0.63
C ASN A 80 2.09 -11.54 0.83
N GLY A 81 3.30 -11.47 1.40
CA GLY A 81 3.53 -10.96 2.76
C GLY A 81 3.09 -9.50 2.93
N LEU A 82 3.35 -8.65 1.93
CA LEU A 82 2.88 -7.27 1.90
C LEU A 82 1.35 -7.19 1.88
N GLY A 83 0.71 -7.99 1.02
CA GLY A 83 -0.75 -8.08 0.96
C GLY A 83 -1.36 -8.46 2.29
N TYR A 84 -0.79 -9.47 2.96
CA TYR A 84 -1.23 -9.90 4.29
C TYR A 84 -1.11 -8.78 5.33
N ALA A 85 0.04 -8.13 5.42
CA ALA A 85 0.28 -7.07 6.39
C ALA A 85 -0.65 -5.86 6.17
N LEU A 86 -0.92 -5.50 4.91
CA LEU A 86 -1.85 -4.43 4.56
C LEU A 86 -3.30 -4.80 4.89
N ARG A 87 -3.70 -6.06 4.65
CA ARG A 87 -5.03 -6.56 5.01
C ARG A 87 -5.27 -6.48 6.51
N GLN A 88 -4.30 -6.85 7.33
CA GLN A 88 -4.39 -6.76 8.79
C GLN A 88 -4.50 -5.32 9.29
N GLN A 89 -3.98 -4.35 8.53
CA GLN A 89 -4.15 -2.91 8.79
C GLN A 89 -5.49 -2.36 8.26
N GLY A 90 -6.35 -3.16 7.64
CA GLY A 90 -7.59 -2.71 7.00
C GLY A 90 -7.39 -1.96 5.67
N LYS A 91 -6.17 -1.93 5.14
CA LYS A 91 -5.81 -1.30 3.85
C LYS A 91 -6.11 -2.24 2.69
N TYR A 92 -7.40 -2.57 2.54
CA TYR A 92 -7.84 -3.60 1.59
C TYR A 92 -7.52 -3.28 0.11
N PRO A 93 -7.69 -2.06 -0.41
CA PRO A 93 -7.36 -1.76 -1.81
C PRO A 93 -5.89 -2.03 -2.13
N GLU A 94 -4.98 -1.61 -1.27
CA GLU A 94 -3.53 -1.82 -1.43
C GLU A 94 -3.16 -3.30 -1.25
N SER A 95 -3.85 -4.00 -0.34
CA SER A 95 -3.68 -5.44 -0.13
C SER A 95 -4.05 -6.22 -1.39
N LEU A 96 -5.19 -5.88 -2.06
CA LEU A 96 -5.57 -6.50 -3.33
C LEU A 96 -4.48 -6.32 -4.40
N GLN A 97 -3.91 -5.12 -4.53
CA GLN A 97 -2.83 -4.88 -5.49
C GLN A 97 -1.62 -5.78 -5.23
N ALA A 98 -1.23 -5.92 -3.96
CA ALA A 98 -0.09 -6.76 -3.59
C ALA A 98 -0.36 -8.26 -3.89
N TYR A 99 -1.56 -8.77 -3.61
CA TYR A 99 -1.91 -10.15 -3.95
C TYR A 99 -1.98 -10.37 -5.47
N HIS A 100 -2.49 -9.41 -6.23
CA HIS A 100 -2.49 -9.50 -7.68
C HIS A 100 -1.07 -9.56 -8.25
N GLU A 101 -0.12 -8.79 -7.70
CA GLU A 101 1.29 -8.89 -8.10
C GLU A 101 1.90 -10.24 -7.72
N ALA A 102 1.62 -10.75 -6.53
CA ALA A 102 2.05 -12.10 -6.14
C ALA A 102 1.55 -13.18 -7.12
N LEU A 103 0.26 -13.10 -7.51
CA LEU A 103 -0.39 -14.04 -8.43
C LEU A 103 -0.02 -13.81 -9.90
N ARG A 104 0.37 -12.60 -10.29
CA ARG A 104 0.94 -12.35 -11.60
C ARG A 104 2.30 -13.04 -11.75
N LEU A 105 3.09 -13.03 -10.67
CA LEU A 105 4.41 -13.68 -10.64
C LEU A 105 4.32 -15.22 -10.46
N ARG A 106 3.34 -15.66 -9.67
CA ARG A 106 3.06 -17.08 -9.41
C ARG A 106 1.56 -17.33 -9.46
N PRO A 107 0.99 -17.66 -10.63
CA PRO A 107 -0.45 -17.88 -10.80
C PRO A 107 -1.04 -18.96 -9.87
N ASP A 108 -0.26 -20.02 -9.60
CA ASP A 108 -0.63 -21.16 -8.76
C ASP A 108 -0.01 -21.01 -7.36
N PHE A 109 -0.35 -19.91 -6.67
CA PHE A 109 0.07 -19.63 -5.30
C PHE A 109 -1.12 -19.76 -4.35
N PRO A 110 -1.35 -20.94 -3.73
CA PRO A 110 -2.57 -21.20 -2.96
C PRO A 110 -2.78 -20.23 -1.82
N GLU A 111 -1.74 -19.89 -1.06
CA GLU A 111 -1.81 -18.95 0.05
C GLU A 111 -2.23 -17.53 -0.40
N ALA A 112 -1.71 -17.07 -1.54
CA ALA A 112 -2.08 -15.78 -2.08
C ALA A 112 -3.53 -15.77 -2.60
N LEU A 113 -4.01 -16.86 -3.20
CA LEU A 113 -5.41 -17.03 -3.62
C LEU A 113 -6.35 -17.03 -2.41
N GLU A 114 -6.04 -17.76 -1.35
CA GLU A 114 -6.82 -17.78 -0.13
C GLU A 114 -6.97 -16.36 0.45
N TYR A 115 -5.85 -15.66 0.68
CA TYR A 115 -5.87 -14.32 1.27
C TYR A 115 -6.53 -13.28 0.38
N LEU A 116 -6.39 -13.40 -0.95
CA LEU A 116 -7.11 -12.57 -1.92
C LEU A 116 -8.63 -12.79 -1.78
N GLY A 117 -9.06 -14.05 -1.76
CA GLY A 117 -10.47 -14.41 -1.58
C GLY A 117 -11.05 -13.86 -0.28
N GLU A 118 -10.36 -14.07 0.85
CA GLU A 118 -10.76 -13.51 2.15
C GLU A 118 -10.83 -11.97 2.13
N THR A 119 -9.92 -11.32 1.41
CA THR A 119 -9.96 -9.86 1.27
C THR A 119 -11.19 -9.41 0.49
N TYR A 120 -11.59 -10.15 -0.55
CA TYR A 120 -12.83 -9.89 -1.28
C TYR A 120 -14.06 -10.10 -0.38
N VAL A 121 -14.08 -11.13 0.48
CA VAL A 121 -15.16 -11.33 1.47
C VAL A 121 -15.26 -10.13 2.41
N LYS A 122 -14.14 -9.62 2.94
CA LYS A 122 -14.11 -8.41 3.80
C LYS A 122 -14.68 -7.17 3.11
N LEU A 123 -14.55 -7.09 1.80
CA LEU A 123 -15.08 -6.00 0.96
C LEU A 123 -16.52 -6.24 0.49
N GLY A 124 -17.15 -7.36 0.84
CA GLY A 124 -18.47 -7.74 0.33
C GLY A 124 -18.49 -8.13 -1.15
N ARG A 125 -17.32 -8.32 -1.77
CA ARG A 125 -17.15 -8.69 -3.17
C ARG A 125 -17.22 -10.20 -3.36
N LEU A 126 -18.38 -10.79 -3.01
CA LEU A 126 -18.53 -12.25 -2.93
C LEU A 126 -18.34 -12.96 -4.28
N ASP A 127 -18.69 -12.32 -5.40
CA ASP A 127 -18.48 -12.94 -6.72
C ASP A 127 -17.00 -13.01 -7.09
N ASP A 128 -16.20 -12.03 -6.68
CA ASP A 128 -14.73 -12.08 -6.83
C ASP A 128 -14.13 -13.17 -5.92
N ALA A 129 -14.64 -13.29 -4.70
CA ALA A 129 -14.21 -14.34 -3.78
C ALA A 129 -14.51 -15.75 -4.34
N ARG A 130 -15.69 -15.97 -4.95
CA ARG A 130 -16.04 -17.24 -5.60
C ARG A 130 -15.13 -17.56 -6.78
N ARG A 131 -14.85 -16.59 -7.66
CA ARG A 131 -13.89 -16.79 -8.76
C ARG A 131 -12.49 -17.14 -8.26
N THR A 132 -12.11 -16.60 -7.11
CA THR A 132 -10.82 -16.93 -6.49
C THR A 132 -10.85 -18.33 -5.89
N LEU A 133 -11.97 -18.74 -5.29
CA LEU A 133 -12.20 -20.11 -4.79
C LEU A 133 -12.08 -21.14 -5.93
N ASP A 134 -12.74 -20.90 -7.08
CA ASP A 134 -12.68 -21.81 -8.25
C ASP A 134 -11.22 -22.07 -8.70
N ARG A 135 -10.35 -21.06 -8.56
CA ARG A 135 -8.92 -21.20 -8.88
C ARG A 135 -8.14 -21.94 -7.78
N LEU A 136 -8.56 -21.81 -6.54
CA LEU A 136 -7.88 -22.41 -5.39
C LEU A 136 -8.20 -23.90 -5.22
N GLU A 137 -9.44 -24.33 -5.52
CA GLU A 137 -9.91 -25.71 -5.35
C GLU A 137 -8.96 -26.78 -5.93
N PRO A 138 -8.49 -26.67 -7.17
CA PRO A 138 -7.61 -27.68 -7.74
C PRO A 138 -6.17 -27.67 -7.18
N LEU A 139 -5.79 -26.61 -6.46
CA LEU A 139 -4.45 -26.40 -5.92
C LEU A 139 -4.34 -26.83 -4.45
N ASP A 140 -5.35 -26.50 -3.63
CA ASP A 140 -5.35 -26.78 -2.20
C ASP A 140 -6.80 -26.85 -1.67
N ALA A 141 -7.32 -28.07 -1.57
CA ALA A 141 -8.69 -28.34 -1.13
C ALA A 141 -8.95 -27.93 0.33
N ALA A 142 -7.91 -27.91 1.19
CA ALA A 142 -8.08 -27.50 2.59
C ALA A 142 -8.32 -25.99 2.68
N ARG A 143 -7.46 -25.19 2.04
CA ARG A 143 -7.61 -23.72 1.96
C ARG A 143 -8.88 -23.32 1.22
N ALA A 144 -9.26 -24.06 0.17
CA ALA A 144 -10.49 -23.82 -0.58
C ALA A 144 -11.72 -23.98 0.32
N ARG A 145 -11.73 -24.98 1.20
CA ARG A 145 -12.80 -25.16 2.18
C ARG A 145 -12.89 -23.98 3.15
N GLU A 146 -11.77 -23.51 3.67
CA GLU A 146 -11.73 -22.36 4.59
C GLU A 146 -12.27 -21.10 3.92
N LEU A 147 -11.88 -20.84 2.67
CA LEU A 147 -12.39 -19.72 1.88
C LEU A 147 -13.90 -19.87 1.59
N SER A 148 -14.37 -21.08 1.24
CA SER A 148 -15.80 -21.36 1.01
C SER A 148 -16.62 -21.04 2.26
N GLU A 149 -16.17 -21.48 3.44
CA GLU A 149 -16.82 -21.16 4.72
C GLU A 149 -16.84 -19.65 5.00
N ALA A 150 -15.77 -18.95 4.66
CA ALA A 150 -15.71 -17.49 4.82
C ALA A 150 -16.71 -16.78 3.90
N ILE A 151 -16.88 -17.25 2.66
CA ILE A 151 -17.87 -16.73 1.71
C ILE A 151 -19.29 -16.94 2.23
N ASP A 152 -19.58 -18.13 2.79
CA ASP A 152 -20.92 -18.45 3.31
C ASP A 152 -21.28 -17.64 4.54
N LYS A 153 -20.33 -17.34 5.41
CA LYS A 153 -20.50 -16.46 6.59
C LYS A 153 -20.61 -14.97 6.22
N GLY A 154 -20.12 -14.57 5.05
CA GLY A 154 -20.16 -13.19 4.54
C GLY A 154 -21.47 -12.83 3.81
N ARG A 155 -22.44 -13.75 3.75
CA ARG A 155 -23.77 -13.55 3.12
C ARG A 155 -24.77 -12.88 4.08
#